data_59cfaed51f68187621a4147b3eda6396
#
_entry.id   59cfaed51f68187621a4147b3eda6396
#
_cell.length_a   1.000
_cell.length_b   1.000
_cell.length_c   1.000
_cell.angle_alpha   90.00
_cell.angle_beta   90.00
_cell.angle_gamma   90.00
#
_symmetry.space_group_name_H-M   'P 1'
#
loop_
_entity.id
_entity.type
_entity.pdbx_description
1 polymer ?
#
loop_
_entity_poly.entity_id
_entity_poly.type
_entity_poly.pdbx_seq_one_letter_code
_entity_poly.pdbx_strand_id
1 'polypeptide(L)'
;LLFSAEPKDSIKDLFDRRVEVERFKDALNQRMVLVLGVRRVGKSSLVLSTLNSLNVNYIFIDVRRIYDNVAKKVQAERLYEELYLGLLRLSRRERVRDVLARSGISLEYPIKVKLPVEEIRSNILRILDGLNELGRVIIVFDEAQYLRYLTIGLRPILAHVYDYMRGITMVFTGSEVGLLYDFIGVEDPGSELYGRYYESIELRPFSVEESKEFLRAGFKELGVSVEEYVIDRAVSELDGIVGWLVYFGRLYVEKGMDALDEVKALGVRMVKRELDEVFARSPYYRYIMKAIATLGKARWRNIMDYVMAQTGRRLTNATISRDLKNLVKMGFIERQGDEYRIIDPMVRYAMLGEY
;
A
#
# COMPACT_ATOMS: atom_id res chain seq x y z
N LEU A 1 -12.57 -8.56 -15.21
CA LEU A 1 -11.82 -7.97 -16.35
C LEU A 1 -10.41 -7.55 -15.90
N LEU A 2 -9.36 -7.98 -16.64
CA LEU A 2 -7.97 -7.67 -16.30
C LEU A 2 -7.68 -6.16 -16.33
N PHE A 3 -8.21 -5.43 -17.30
CA PHE A 3 -8.01 -3.99 -17.43
C PHE A 3 -9.01 -3.11 -16.66
N SER A 4 -9.70 -3.66 -15.64
CA SER A 4 -10.47 -2.81 -14.72
C SER A 4 -9.54 -2.04 -13.78
N ALA A 5 -9.78 -0.74 -13.61
CA ALA A 5 -9.00 0.13 -12.72
C ALA A 5 -9.33 -0.07 -11.23
N GLU A 6 -10.42 -0.75 -10.92
CA GLU A 6 -10.82 -1.06 -9.55
C GLU A 6 -9.98 -2.21 -8.98
N PRO A 7 -9.73 -2.24 -7.67
CA PRO A 7 -9.13 -3.40 -7.03
C PRO A 7 -9.92 -4.67 -7.34
N LYS A 8 -9.21 -5.74 -7.69
CA LYS A 8 -9.85 -7.04 -7.95
C LYS A 8 -10.39 -7.62 -6.64
N ASP A 9 -11.59 -8.17 -6.72
CA ASP A 9 -12.30 -8.80 -5.60
C ASP A 9 -12.53 -10.30 -5.81
N SER A 10 -12.06 -10.84 -6.93
CA SER A 10 -12.12 -12.26 -7.29
C SER A 10 -10.76 -12.79 -7.70
N ILE A 11 -10.38 -13.99 -7.22
CA ILE A 11 -9.13 -14.68 -7.62
C ILE A 11 -9.07 -14.91 -9.13
N LYS A 12 -10.21 -15.08 -9.80
CA LYS A 12 -10.26 -15.28 -11.25
C LYS A 12 -9.75 -14.08 -12.05
N ASP A 13 -9.84 -12.90 -11.45
CA ASP A 13 -9.38 -11.64 -12.06
C ASP A 13 -7.94 -11.25 -11.63
N LEU A 14 -7.32 -12.02 -10.72
CA LEU A 14 -5.91 -11.88 -10.40
C LEU A 14 -5.05 -12.60 -11.44
N PHE A 15 -4.17 -11.86 -12.08
CA PHE A 15 -3.21 -12.42 -13.00
C PHE A 15 -1.92 -12.79 -12.26
N ASP A 16 -1.47 -14.03 -12.49
CA ASP A 16 -0.17 -14.57 -12.05
C ASP A 16 0.25 -14.26 -10.60
N ARG A 17 -0.69 -14.45 -9.67
CA ARG A 17 -0.46 -14.24 -8.22
C ARG A 17 -0.82 -15.49 -7.39
N ARG A 18 -0.74 -16.68 -8.00
CA ARG A 18 -1.13 -17.92 -7.32
C ARG A 18 -0.28 -18.20 -6.09
N VAL A 19 1.02 -17.99 -6.19
CA VAL A 19 1.97 -18.23 -5.09
C VAL A 19 1.68 -17.30 -3.94
N GLU A 20 1.49 -16.00 -4.21
CA GLU A 20 1.21 -15.00 -3.19
C GLU A 20 -0.17 -15.21 -2.55
N VAL A 21 -1.17 -15.66 -3.33
CA VAL A 21 -2.49 -16.04 -2.80
C VAL A 21 -2.39 -17.20 -1.82
N GLU A 22 -1.69 -18.29 -2.16
CA GLU A 22 -1.54 -19.43 -1.25
C GLU A 22 -0.72 -19.03 0.00
N ARG A 23 0.38 -18.30 -0.16
CA ARG A 23 1.14 -17.78 0.96
C ARG A 23 0.30 -16.89 1.88
N PHE A 24 -0.57 -16.04 1.29
CA PHE A 24 -1.44 -15.18 2.09
C PHE A 24 -2.49 -15.99 2.84
N LYS A 25 -3.08 -17.03 2.23
CA LYS A 25 -4.00 -17.95 2.91
C LYS A 25 -3.33 -18.62 4.13
N ASP A 26 -2.11 -19.10 3.95
CA ASP A 26 -1.35 -19.73 5.03
C ASP A 26 -0.99 -18.73 6.12
N ALA A 27 -0.58 -17.53 5.74
CA ALA A 27 -0.23 -16.44 6.65
C ALA A 27 -1.40 -15.99 7.53
N LEU A 28 -2.64 -16.11 7.05
CA LEU A 28 -3.84 -15.79 7.85
C LEU A 28 -4.02 -16.67 9.09
N ASN A 29 -3.25 -17.74 9.26
CA ASN A 29 -3.19 -18.52 10.50
C ASN A 29 -2.33 -17.82 11.57
N GLN A 30 -1.57 -16.79 11.21
CA GLN A 30 -0.81 -15.97 12.14
C GLN A 30 -1.68 -14.83 12.70
N ARG A 31 -1.19 -14.18 13.76
CA ARG A 31 -1.85 -13.04 14.39
C ARG A 31 -1.68 -11.74 13.62
N MET A 32 -0.56 -11.62 12.91
CA MET A 32 -0.17 -10.42 12.19
C MET A 32 0.45 -10.80 10.85
N VAL A 33 -0.03 -10.15 9.79
CA VAL A 33 0.42 -10.35 8.41
C VAL A 33 0.71 -8.99 7.78
N LEU A 34 1.87 -8.87 7.15
CA LEU A 34 2.25 -7.69 6.38
C LEU A 34 2.20 -8.03 4.88
N VAL A 35 1.46 -7.26 4.08
CA VAL A 35 1.44 -7.37 2.62
C VAL A 35 2.12 -6.15 2.03
N LEU A 36 3.32 -6.34 1.54
CA LEU A 36 4.27 -5.30 1.19
C LEU A 36 4.45 -5.20 -0.33
N GLY A 37 4.89 -4.06 -0.80
CA GLY A 37 5.22 -3.85 -2.20
C GLY A 37 4.94 -2.41 -2.62
N VAL A 38 5.58 -1.95 -3.67
CA VAL A 38 5.44 -0.57 -4.16
C VAL A 38 4.00 -0.24 -4.53
N ARG A 39 3.72 1.02 -4.78
CA ARG A 39 2.40 1.47 -5.20
C ARG A 39 2.01 0.81 -6.53
N ARG A 40 0.72 0.51 -6.70
CA ARG A 40 0.12 -0.02 -7.95
C ARG A 40 0.55 -1.43 -8.35
N VAL A 41 1.15 -2.23 -7.44
CA VAL A 41 1.50 -3.65 -7.73
C VAL A 41 0.38 -4.65 -7.43
N GLY A 42 -0.78 -4.18 -6.91
CA GLY A 42 -1.96 -5.03 -6.70
C GLY A 42 -2.15 -5.59 -5.29
N LYS A 43 -1.55 -4.99 -4.23
CA LYS A 43 -1.70 -5.44 -2.84
C LYS A 43 -3.15 -5.57 -2.38
N SER A 44 -3.94 -4.50 -2.54
CA SER A 44 -5.36 -4.49 -2.15
C SER A 44 -6.17 -5.53 -2.93
N SER A 45 -5.84 -5.73 -4.23
CA SER A 45 -6.47 -6.77 -5.05
C SER A 45 -6.16 -8.17 -4.54
N LEU A 46 -4.90 -8.47 -4.19
CA LEU A 46 -4.51 -9.75 -3.60
C LEU A 46 -5.31 -10.03 -2.33
N VAL A 47 -5.35 -9.07 -1.41
CA VAL A 47 -6.01 -9.22 -0.11
C VAL A 47 -7.52 -9.41 -0.29
N LEU A 48 -8.20 -8.52 -1.03
CA LEU A 48 -9.65 -8.60 -1.23
C LEU A 48 -10.07 -9.89 -1.95
N SER A 49 -9.40 -10.23 -3.06
CA SER A 49 -9.72 -11.44 -3.83
C SER A 49 -9.55 -12.71 -3.01
N THR A 50 -8.48 -12.75 -2.20
CA THR A 50 -8.24 -13.94 -1.35
C THR A 50 -9.26 -14.04 -0.23
N LEU A 51 -9.55 -12.95 0.49
CA LEU A 51 -10.52 -12.96 1.58
C LEU A 51 -11.92 -13.32 1.10
N ASN A 52 -12.34 -12.79 -0.05
CA ASN A 52 -13.63 -13.13 -0.65
C ASN A 52 -13.73 -14.62 -1.02
N SER A 53 -12.62 -15.23 -1.42
CA SER A 53 -12.60 -16.67 -1.77
C SER A 53 -12.70 -17.60 -0.55
N LEU A 54 -12.32 -17.11 0.63
CA LEU A 54 -12.24 -17.91 1.86
C LEU A 54 -13.56 -17.92 2.67
N ASN A 55 -14.54 -17.11 2.28
CA ASN A 55 -15.80 -16.95 3.04
C ASN A 55 -15.58 -16.67 4.54
N VAL A 56 -14.55 -15.89 4.88
CA VAL A 56 -14.23 -15.46 6.25
C VAL A 56 -14.86 -14.12 6.57
N ASN A 57 -15.04 -13.84 7.86
CA ASN A 57 -15.44 -12.50 8.29
C ASN A 57 -14.22 -11.56 8.22
N TYR A 58 -14.35 -10.43 7.54
CA TYR A 58 -13.28 -9.42 7.54
C TYR A 58 -13.84 -8.00 7.55
N ILE A 59 -13.02 -7.09 8.07
CA ILE A 59 -13.22 -5.64 7.98
C ILE A 59 -12.05 -5.08 7.20
N PHE A 60 -12.33 -4.34 6.11
CA PHE A 60 -11.32 -3.72 5.27
C PHE A 60 -11.38 -2.20 5.43
N ILE A 61 -10.29 -1.60 5.88
CA ILE A 61 -10.15 -0.16 6.16
C ILE A 61 -9.08 0.42 5.25
N ASP A 62 -9.47 1.25 4.28
CA ASP A 62 -8.54 2.09 3.52
C ASP A 62 -8.13 3.28 4.40
N VAL A 63 -6.95 3.18 5.03
CA VAL A 63 -6.45 4.21 5.96
C VAL A 63 -6.15 5.52 5.24
N ARG A 64 -5.76 5.46 3.97
CA ARG A 64 -5.52 6.65 3.15
C ARG A 64 -6.80 7.48 2.96
N ARG A 65 -7.97 6.84 2.88
CA ARG A 65 -9.27 7.51 2.75
C ARG A 65 -9.62 8.38 3.96
N ILE A 66 -9.16 7.96 5.14
CA ILE A 66 -9.41 8.66 6.41
C ILE A 66 -8.26 9.59 6.83
N TYR A 67 -7.19 9.65 6.03
CA TYR A 67 -6.08 10.57 6.25
C TYR A 67 -6.42 11.97 5.74
N ASP A 68 -6.27 12.96 6.62
CA ASP A 68 -6.44 14.38 6.29
C ASP A 68 -5.13 14.94 5.74
N ASN A 69 -5.11 15.21 4.44
CA ASN A 69 -3.91 15.74 3.75
C ASN A 69 -3.56 17.16 4.17
N VAL A 70 -4.51 17.95 4.67
CA VAL A 70 -4.27 19.33 5.11
C VAL A 70 -3.75 19.33 6.54
N ALA A 71 -4.46 18.65 7.44
CA ALA A 71 -4.08 18.54 8.84
C ALA A 71 -2.94 17.56 9.10
N LYS A 72 -2.53 16.76 8.07
CA LYS A 72 -1.48 15.73 8.15
C LYS A 72 -1.69 14.73 9.29
N LYS A 73 -2.94 14.31 9.50
CA LYS A 73 -3.31 13.38 10.58
C LYS A 73 -4.45 12.44 10.19
N VAL A 74 -4.56 11.33 10.90
CA VAL A 74 -5.73 10.46 10.94
C VAL A 74 -6.45 10.71 12.25
N GLN A 75 -7.72 11.12 12.20
CA GLN A 75 -8.51 11.32 13.40
C GLN A 75 -8.99 9.97 13.95
N ALA A 76 -8.92 9.79 15.26
CA ALA A 76 -9.33 8.55 15.94
C ALA A 76 -10.80 8.24 15.71
N GLU A 77 -11.65 9.28 15.65
CA GLU A 77 -13.08 9.19 15.32
C GLU A 77 -13.32 8.52 13.99
N ARG A 78 -12.50 8.84 12.96
CA ARG A 78 -12.61 8.24 11.63
C ARG A 78 -12.26 6.77 11.65
N LEU A 79 -11.22 6.38 12.38
CA LEU A 79 -10.87 4.97 12.54
C LEU A 79 -11.98 4.21 13.27
N TYR A 80 -12.53 4.80 14.34
CA TYR A 80 -13.67 4.24 15.04
C TYR A 80 -14.88 4.05 14.12
N GLU A 81 -15.23 5.08 13.31
CA GLU A 81 -16.33 5.00 12.33
C GLU A 81 -16.12 3.85 11.35
N GLU A 82 -14.92 3.66 10.80
CA GLU A 82 -14.65 2.57 9.85
C GLU A 82 -14.76 1.19 10.50
N LEU A 83 -14.24 1.02 11.71
CA LEU A 83 -14.40 -0.23 12.47
C LEU A 83 -15.88 -0.52 12.75
N TYR A 84 -16.63 0.48 13.19
CA TYR A 84 -18.05 0.37 13.47
C TYR A 84 -18.88 0.02 12.22
N LEU A 85 -18.63 0.71 11.09
CA LEU A 85 -19.28 0.39 9.81
C LEU A 85 -18.93 -1.02 9.32
N GLY A 86 -17.69 -1.46 9.51
CA GLY A 86 -17.26 -2.82 9.24
C GLY A 86 -18.05 -3.83 10.06
N LEU A 87 -18.17 -3.56 11.36
CA LEU A 87 -18.96 -4.38 12.27
C LEU A 87 -20.44 -4.45 11.86
N LEU A 88 -21.05 -3.33 11.49
CA LEU A 88 -22.45 -3.29 11.00
C LEU A 88 -22.64 -4.15 9.72
N ARG A 89 -21.66 -4.16 8.81
CA ARG A 89 -21.72 -5.02 7.61
C ARG A 89 -21.71 -6.51 7.99
N LEU A 90 -20.91 -6.89 8.98
CA LEU A 90 -20.89 -8.26 9.51
C LEU A 90 -22.20 -8.61 10.24
N SER A 91 -22.84 -7.64 10.89
CA SER A 91 -24.06 -7.82 11.71
C SER A 91 -25.31 -8.26 10.91
N ARG A 92 -25.25 -8.24 9.57
CA ARG A 92 -26.31 -8.80 8.71
C ARG A 92 -26.50 -10.31 8.88
N ARG A 93 -25.53 -11.01 9.50
CA ARG A 93 -25.63 -12.42 9.89
C ARG A 93 -26.21 -12.50 11.31
N GLU A 94 -27.24 -13.30 11.54
CA GLU A 94 -27.94 -13.42 12.85
C GLU A 94 -26.99 -13.67 14.02
N ARG A 95 -26.04 -14.59 13.84
CA ARG A 95 -25.04 -14.95 14.86
C ARG A 95 -24.21 -13.75 15.32
N VAL A 96 -23.96 -12.80 14.43
CA VAL A 96 -23.20 -11.57 14.76
C VAL A 96 -24.04 -10.63 15.60
N ARG A 97 -25.35 -10.50 15.31
CA ARG A 97 -26.27 -9.68 16.11
C ARG A 97 -26.34 -10.13 17.56
N ASP A 98 -26.42 -11.44 17.79
CA ASP A 98 -26.51 -11.98 19.15
C ASP A 98 -25.28 -11.70 19.98
N VAL A 99 -24.08 -11.79 19.37
CA VAL A 99 -22.83 -11.48 20.06
C VAL A 99 -22.75 -9.98 20.37
N LEU A 100 -23.10 -9.12 19.44
CA LEU A 100 -23.06 -7.68 19.62
C LEU A 100 -24.04 -7.19 20.68
N ALA A 101 -25.24 -7.75 20.71
CA ALA A 101 -26.22 -7.44 21.73
C ALA A 101 -25.71 -7.78 23.14
N ARG A 102 -24.99 -8.91 23.27
CA ARG A 102 -24.37 -9.31 24.55
C ARG A 102 -23.19 -8.45 24.96
N SER A 103 -22.41 -7.96 23.98
CA SER A 103 -21.25 -7.09 24.23
C SER A 103 -21.61 -5.62 24.53
N GLY A 104 -22.92 -5.28 24.58
CA GLY A 104 -23.39 -3.94 24.85
C GLY A 104 -23.08 -2.92 23.74
N ILE A 105 -22.80 -3.37 22.53
CA ILE A 105 -22.53 -2.52 21.37
C ILE A 105 -23.88 -2.18 20.73
N SER A 106 -24.25 -0.89 20.73
CA SER A 106 -25.43 -0.42 20.01
C SER A 106 -25.24 -0.57 18.50
N LEU A 107 -26.24 -1.11 17.82
CA LEU A 107 -26.28 -1.19 16.34
C LEU A 107 -26.90 0.10 15.73
N GLU A 108 -27.29 1.05 16.54
CA GLU A 108 -27.72 2.35 16.07
C GLU A 108 -26.49 3.19 15.68
N TYR A 109 -26.55 3.84 14.52
CA TYR A 109 -25.44 4.66 14.05
C TYR A 109 -25.14 5.77 15.09
N PRO A 110 -23.90 5.88 15.57
CA PRO A 110 -23.58 6.90 16.55
C PRO A 110 -23.82 8.28 15.95
N ILE A 111 -24.67 9.07 16.59
CA ILE A 111 -24.85 10.47 16.26
C ILE A 111 -23.48 11.14 16.31
N LYS A 112 -23.15 12.02 15.36
CA LYS A 112 -21.90 12.76 15.25
C LYS A 112 -21.66 13.64 16.50
N VAL A 113 -21.22 13.04 17.57
CA VAL A 113 -20.78 13.74 18.79
C VAL A 113 -19.26 13.68 18.78
N LYS A 114 -18.61 14.83 18.97
CA LYS A 114 -17.18 14.87 19.30
C LYS A 114 -16.99 14.18 20.65
N LEU A 115 -16.54 12.94 20.62
CA LEU A 115 -16.25 12.18 21.83
C LEU A 115 -14.85 12.56 22.36
N PRO A 116 -14.65 12.56 23.69
CA PRO A 116 -13.32 12.63 24.28
C PRO A 116 -12.42 11.47 23.75
N VAL A 117 -11.14 11.70 23.61
CA VAL A 117 -10.17 10.72 23.08
C VAL A 117 -10.20 9.39 23.85
N GLU A 118 -10.31 9.45 25.18
CA GLU A 118 -10.39 8.26 26.05
C GLU A 118 -11.66 7.45 25.80
N GLU A 119 -12.76 8.10 25.51
CA GLU A 119 -14.02 7.43 25.17
C GLU A 119 -13.93 6.75 23.80
N ILE A 120 -13.29 7.38 22.80
CA ILE A 120 -13.04 6.78 21.50
C ILE A 120 -12.17 5.53 21.63
N ARG A 121 -11.09 5.61 22.43
CA ARG A 121 -10.22 4.47 22.71
C ARG A 121 -10.98 3.32 23.35
N SER A 122 -11.81 3.61 24.35
CA SER A 122 -12.65 2.62 25.04
C SER A 122 -13.64 1.97 24.05
N ASN A 123 -14.25 2.76 23.18
CA ASN A 123 -15.20 2.26 22.19
C ASN A 123 -14.53 1.41 21.12
N ILE A 124 -13.32 1.75 20.67
CA ILE A 124 -12.51 0.90 19.76
C ILE A 124 -12.25 -0.47 20.43
N LEU A 125 -11.82 -0.48 21.69
CA LEU A 125 -11.58 -1.73 22.42
C LEU A 125 -12.84 -2.59 22.55
N ARG A 126 -14.00 -1.98 22.86
CA ARG A 126 -15.28 -2.71 22.91
C ARG A 126 -15.66 -3.35 21.58
N ILE A 127 -15.43 -2.63 20.45
CA ILE A 127 -15.67 -3.21 19.12
C ILE A 127 -14.73 -4.40 18.88
N LEU A 128 -13.45 -4.28 19.25
CA LEU A 128 -12.49 -5.36 19.10
C LEU A 128 -12.82 -6.57 19.99
N ASP A 129 -13.27 -6.34 21.23
CA ASP A 129 -13.78 -7.41 22.11
C ASP A 129 -14.95 -8.14 21.47
N GLY A 130 -15.95 -7.41 20.97
CA GLY A 130 -17.10 -8.00 20.28
C GLY A 130 -16.69 -8.78 19.01
N LEU A 131 -15.73 -8.28 18.22
CA LEU A 131 -15.18 -8.99 17.07
C LEU A 131 -14.44 -10.27 17.48
N ASN A 132 -13.68 -10.23 18.56
CA ASN A 132 -12.97 -11.40 19.09
C ASN A 132 -13.92 -12.52 19.53
N GLU A 133 -15.10 -12.18 20.10
CA GLU A 133 -16.12 -13.15 20.47
C GLU A 133 -16.83 -13.83 19.28
N LEU A 134 -16.82 -13.17 18.10
CA LEU A 134 -17.35 -13.75 16.87
C LEU A 134 -16.53 -14.94 16.35
N GLY A 135 -15.35 -15.16 16.88
CA GLY A 135 -14.40 -16.14 16.44
C GLY A 135 -13.44 -15.53 15.42
N ARG A 136 -13.18 -16.22 14.28
CA ARG A 136 -12.19 -15.76 13.32
C ARG A 136 -12.66 -14.54 12.52
N VAL A 137 -12.07 -13.38 12.81
CA VAL A 137 -12.26 -12.11 12.07
C VAL A 137 -10.91 -11.56 11.62
N ILE A 138 -10.85 -11.11 10.38
CA ILE A 138 -9.64 -10.50 9.82
C ILE A 138 -9.87 -8.99 9.73
N ILE A 139 -8.98 -8.19 10.32
CA ILE A 139 -9.01 -6.74 10.21
C ILE A 139 -7.86 -6.33 9.29
N VAL A 140 -8.20 -5.73 8.15
CA VAL A 140 -7.25 -5.24 7.16
C VAL A 140 -7.14 -3.74 7.27
N PHE A 141 -5.91 -3.26 7.47
CA PHE A 141 -5.53 -1.86 7.38
C PHE A 141 -4.75 -1.67 6.06
N ASP A 142 -5.45 -1.19 5.04
CA ASP A 142 -4.84 -0.90 3.73
C ASP A 142 -4.12 0.45 3.77
N GLU A 143 -2.90 0.52 3.20
CA GLU A 143 -1.98 1.67 3.30
C GLU A 143 -1.71 2.07 4.77
N ALA A 144 -1.42 1.07 5.60
CA ALA A 144 -1.32 1.17 7.06
C ALA A 144 -0.20 2.10 7.56
N GLN A 145 0.80 2.47 6.73
CA GLN A 145 1.80 3.46 7.10
C GLN A 145 1.20 4.83 7.46
N TYR A 146 -0.03 5.14 7.03
CA TYR A 146 -0.74 6.36 7.45
C TYR A 146 -1.23 6.32 8.90
N LEU A 147 -1.35 5.13 9.52
CA LEU A 147 -1.73 5.00 10.95
C LEU A 147 -0.70 5.63 11.90
N ARG A 148 0.53 5.86 11.45
CA ARG A 148 1.54 6.62 12.24
C ARG A 148 1.09 8.05 12.57
N TYR A 149 0.13 8.57 11.82
CA TYR A 149 -0.44 9.92 12.02
C TYR A 149 -1.74 9.92 12.82
N LEU A 150 -2.11 8.76 13.41
CA LEU A 150 -3.31 8.66 14.21
C LEU A 150 -3.19 9.50 15.49
N THR A 151 -4.27 10.19 15.83
CA THR A 151 -4.30 11.10 16.98
C THR A 151 -4.31 10.40 18.34
N ILE A 152 -4.42 9.07 18.36
CA ILE A 152 -4.28 8.25 19.58
C ILE A 152 -3.16 7.22 19.41
N GLY A 153 -2.59 6.75 20.51
CA GLY A 153 -1.61 5.66 20.51
C GLY A 153 -2.27 4.34 20.09
N LEU A 154 -2.04 3.91 18.83
CA LEU A 154 -2.63 2.66 18.34
C LEU A 154 -1.80 1.42 18.72
N ARG A 155 -0.47 1.53 18.80
CA ARG A 155 0.43 0.39 19.11
C ARG A 155 0.04 -0.37 20.37
N PRO A 156 -0.29 0.26 21.51
CA PRO A 156 -0.77 -0.45 22.71
C PRO A 156 -2.05 -1.25 22.46
N ILE A 157 -2.98 -0.71 21.63
CA ILE A 157 -4.20 -1.43 21.24
C ILE A 157 -3.85 -2.64 20.37
N LEU A 158 -2.99 -2.48 19.36
CA LEU A 158 -2.56 -3.58 18.49
C LEU A 158 -1.80 -4.66 19.28
N ALA A 159 -0.99 -4.27 20.26
CA ALA A 159 -0.30 -5.21 21.15
C ALA A 159 -1.30 -6.02 21.98
N HIS A 160 -2.31 -5.36 22.53
CA HIS A 160 -3.39 -6.03 23.28
C HIS A 160 -4.17 -7.00 22.39
N VAL A 161 -4.52 -6.60 21.16
CA VAL A 161 -5.17 -7.48 20.18
C VAL A 161 -4.29 -8.70 19.89
N TYR A 162 -3.01 -8.48 19.65
CA TYR A 162 -2.05 -9.55 19.37
C TYR A 162 -1.97 -10.56 20.51
N ASP A 163 -1.86 -10.09 21.75
CA ASP A 163 -1.59 -10.95 22.91
C ASP A 163 -2.86 -11.67 23.42
N TYR A 164 -4.01 -11.01 23.39
CA TYR A 164 -5.21 -11.48 24.10
C TYR A 164 -6.41 -11.81 23.21
N MET A 165 -6.52 -11.22 22.01
CA MET A 165 -7.71 -11.41 21.16
C MET A 165 -7.48 -12.49 20.11
N ARG A 166 -7.62 -13.77 20.51
CA ARG A 166 -7.32 -14.93 19.67
C ARG A 166 -8.19 -15.06 18.42
N GLY A 167 -9.37 -14.48 18.41
CA GLY A 167 -10.28 -14.44 17.27
C GLY A 167 -9.90 -13.46 16.18
N ILE A 168 -8.92 -12.55 16.43
CA ILE A 168 -8.56 -11.49 15.47
C ILE A 168 -7.21 -11.78 14.81
N THR A 169 -7.18 -11.71 13.48
CA THR A 169 -5.95 -11.61 12.68
C THR A 169 -5.85 -10.21 12.08
N MET A 170 -4.72 -9.56 12.28
CA MET A 170 -4.44 -8.23 11.75
C MET A 170 -3.63 -8.33 10.47
N VAL A 171 -4.10 -7.69 9.40
CA VAL A 171 -3.41 -7.60 8.12
C VAL A 171 -3.10 -6.14 7.84
N PHE A 172 -1.84 -5.83 7.57
CA PHE A 172 -1.39 -4.48 7.23
C PHE A 172 -0.84 -4.50 5.82
N THR A 173 -1.40 -3.69 4.92
CA THR A 173 -0.76 -3.47 3.63
C THR A 173 -0.01 -2.15 3.65
N GLY A 174 1.06 -2.05 2.88
CA GLY A 174 1.83 -0.81 2.78
C GLY A 174 2.65 -0.71 1.52
N SER A 175 2.63 0.49 0.94
CA SER A 175 3.46 0.84 -0.22
C SER A 175 4.77 1.52 0.17
N GLU A 176 4.81 2.14 1.31
CA GLU A 176 6.01 2.72 1.93
C GLU A 176 6.54 1.71 2.97
N VAL A 177 7.15 0.64 2.47
CA VAL A 177 7.50 -0.57 3.24
C VAL A 177 8.27 -0.25 4.52
N GLY A 178 9.31 0.59 4.43
CA GLY A 178 10.10 0.95 5.60
C GLY A 178 9.34 1.81 6.61
N LEU A 179 8.41 2.66 6.15
CA LEU A 179 7.59 3.45 7.06
C LEU A 179 6.51 2.60 7.74
N LEU A 180 6.05 1.54 7.08
CA LEU A 180 5.17 0.57 7.71
C LEU A 180 5.93 -0.21 8.81
N TYR A 181 7.15 -0.67 8.55
CA TYR A 181 7.99 -1.29 9.58
C TYR A 181 8.27 -0.34 10.75
N ASP A 182 8.58 0.93 10.46
CA ASP A 182 8.77 1.94 11.52
C ASP A 182 7.48 2.15 12.35
N PHE A 183 6.30 2.08 11.70
CA PHE A 183 5.02 2.18 12.41
C PHE A 183 4.72 0.94 13.24
N ILE A 184 4.87 -0.26 12.70
CA ILE A 184 4.62 -1.51 13.44
C ILE A 184 5.65 -1.66 14.58
N GLY A 185 6.94 -1.39 14.31
CA GLY A 185 7.98 -1.34 15.35
C GLY A 185 8.33 -2.70 15.95
N VAL A 186 8.15 -3.82 15.22
CA VAL A 186 8.45 -5.17 15.72
C VAL A 186 9.95 -5.39 16.01
N GLU A 187 10.82 -4.60 15.40
CA GLU A 187 12.27 -4.64 15.61
C GLU A 187 12.76 -3.51 16.54
N ASP A 188 11.88 -2.62 16.96
CA ASP A 188 12.21 -1.50 17.85
C ASP A 188 11.98 -1.90 19.33
N PRO A 189 13.05 -1.99 20.16
CA PRO A 189 12.90 -2.33 21.57
C PRO A 189 12.01 -1.38 22.38
N GLY A 190 11.80 -0.16 21.90
CA GLY A 190 10.89 0.83 22.50
C GLY A 190 9.43 0.68 22.08
N SER A 191 9.11 -0.25 21.17
CA SER A 191 7.76 -0.44 20.67
C SER A 191 6.99 -1.48 21.48
N GLU A 192 5.69 -1.24 21.67
CA GLU A 192 4.78 -2.18 22.32
C GLU A 192 4.60 -3.49 21.54
N LEU A 193 4.94 -3.49 20.25
CA LEU A 193 4.90 -4.68 19.38
C LEU A 193 6.26 -5.36 19.23
N TYR A 194 7.28 -4.93 19.95
CA TYR A 194 8.62 -5.50 19.87
C TYR A 194 8.64 -7.02 20.07
N GLY A 195 9.36 -7.71 19.20
CA GLY A 195 9.58 -9.16 19.26
C GLY A 195 8.38 -10.03 18.94
N ARG A 196 7.23 -9.46 18.55
CA ARG A 196 6.07 -10.26 18.12
C ARG A 196 6.26 -10.76 16.70
N TYR A 197 5.87 -12.02 16.48
CA TYR A 197 5.98 -12.68 15.18
C TYR A 197 4.95 -12.11 14.20
N TYR A 198 5.36 -11.96 12.97
CA TYR A 198 4.52 -11.63 11.83
C TYR A 198 4.96 -12.43 10.59
N GLU A 199 4.02 -12.68 9.69
CA GLU A 199 4.33 -13.21 8.36
C GLU A 199 4.32 -12.05 7.36
N SER A 200 5.26 -12.06 6.41
CA SER A 200 5.33 -11.02 5.38
C SER A 200 5.23 -11.60 3.98
N ILE A 201 4.43 -10.93 3.15
CA ILE A 201 4.26 -11.26 1.73
C ILE A 201 4.63 -10.03 0.92
N GLU A 202 5.67 -10.15 0.13
CA GLU A 202 6.14 -9.07 -0.73
C GLU A 202 5.64 -9.27 -2.16
N LEU A 203 4.87 -8.30 -2.66
CA LEU A 203 4.46 -8.24 -4.06
C LEU A 203 5.48 -7.42 -4.85
N ARG A 204 6.04 -8.03 -5.88
CA ARG A 204 6.96 -7.37 -6.80
C ARG A 204 6.23 -6.93 -8.07
N PRO A 205 6.76 -5.91 -8.77
CA PRO A 205 6.37 -5.65 -10.14
C PRO A 205 6.47 -6.92 -10.98
N PHE A 206 5.66 -7.03 -12.02
CA PHE A 206 5.77 -8.12 -12.97
C PHE A 206 7.14 -8.11 -13.67
N SER A 207 7.68 -9.27 -13.98
CA SER A 207 8.79 -9.42 -14.92
C SER A 207 8.37 -8.96 -16.31
N VAL A 208 9.32 -8.86 -17.23
CA VAL A 208 9.04 -8.54 -18.64
C VAL A 208 8.07 -9.55 -19.24
N GLU A 209 8.31 -10.85 -19.00
CA GLU A 209 7.48 -11.94 -19.49
C GLU A 209 6.07 -11.90 -18.92
N GLU A 210 5.94 -11.79 -17.60
CA GLU A 210 4.63 -11.67 -16.92
C GLU A 210 3.85 -10.44 -17.41
N SER A 211 4.53 -9.32 -17.63
CA SER A 211 3.92 -8.09 -18.15
C SER A 211 3.37 -8.27 -19.56
N LYS A 212 4.13 -8.95 -20.45
CA LYS A 212 3.70 -9.27 -21.81
C LYS A 212 2.50 -10.22 -21.80
N GLU A 213 2.57 -11.28 -21.00
CA GLU A 213 1.48 -12.24 -20.86
C GLU A 213 0.22 -11.58 -20.30
N PHE A 214 0.37 -10.68 -19.29
CA PHE A 214 -0.74 -9.90 -18.75
C PHE A 214 -1.43 -9.06 -19.84
N LEU A 215 -0.67 -8.32 -20.64
CA LEU A 215 -1.22 -7.49 -21.72
C LEU A 215 -1.89 -8.36 -22.79
N ARG A 216 -1.26 -9.46 -23.23
CA ARG A 216 -1.86 -10.39 -24.20
C ARG A 216 -3.17 -10.97 -23.68
N ALA A 217 -3.20 -11.41 -22.41
CA ALA A 217 -4.40 -11.94 -21.78
C ALA A 217 -5.52 -10.91 -21.68
N GLY A 218 -5.21 -9.66 -21.29
CA GLY A 218 -6.18 -8.58 -21.19
C GLY A 218 -6.75 -8.16 -22.53
N PHE A 219 -5.93 -8.05 -23.58
CA PHE A 219 -6.43 -7.75 -24.94
C PHE A 219 -7.26 -8.90 -25.52
N LYS A 220 -6.85 -10.15 -25.26
CA LYS A 220 -7.63 -11.33 -25.67
C LYS A 220 -9.01 -11.34 -24.98
N GLU A 221 -9.09 -10.98 -23.68
CA GLU A 221 -10.34 -10.88 -22.94
C GLU A 221 -11.29 -9.83 -23.55
N LEU A 222 -10.73 -8.74 -24.13
CA LEU A 222 -11.48 -7.70 -24.81
C LEU A 222 -11.75 -7.99 -26.28
N GLY A 223 -11.25 -9.08 -26.84
CA GLY A 223 -11.36 -9.42 -28.27
C GLY A 223 -10.56 -8.49 -29.18
N VAL A 224 -9.52 -7.82 -28.66
CA VAL A 224 -8.68 -6.87 -29.42
C VAL A 224 -7.41 -7.57 -29.84
N SER A 225 -7.10 -7.51 -31.15
CA SER A 225 -5.82 -7.97 -31.69
C SER A 225 -4.79 -6.85 -31.59
N VAL A 226 -3.64 -7.14 -31.01
CA VAL A 226 -2.55 -6.18 -30.80
C VAL A 226 -1.24 -6.79 -31.31
N GLU A 227 -0.46 -6.00 -32.05
CA GLU A 227 0.83 -6.44 -32.54
C GLU A 227 1.87 -6.51 -31.41
N GLU A 228 2.79 -7.47 -31.51
CA GLU A 228 3.77 -7.76 -30.45
C GLU A 228 4.66 -6.55 -30.14
N TYR A 229 5.04 -5.77 -31.16
CA TYR A 229 5.87 -4.57 -30.93
C TYR A 229 5.20 -3.52 -30.02
N VAL A 230 3.86 -3.47 -30.01
CA VAL A 230 3.07 -2.57 -29.13
C VAL A 230 3.20 -3.03 -27.69
N ILE A 231 3.09 -4.34 -27.47
CA ILE A 231 3.25 -4.97 -26.17
C ILE A 231 4.68 -4.75 -25.64
N ASP A 232 5.68 -5.00 -26.50
CA ASP A 232 7.09 -4.82 -26.18
C ASP A 232 7.38 -3.37 -25.75
N ARG A 233 6.87 -2.42 -26.52
CA ARG A 233 7.03 -1.00 -26.22
C ARG A 233 6.35 -0.61 -24.93
N ALA A 234 5.11 -1.03 -24.70
CA ALA A 234 4.38 -0.75 -23.47
C ALA A 234 5.12 -1.31 -22.25
N VAL A 235 5.58 -2.55 -22.30
CA VAL A 235 6.32 -3.18 -21.20
C VAL A 235 7.64 -2.47 -20.93
N SER A 236 8.39 -2.08 -21.97
CA SER A 236 9.66 -1.38 -21.81
C SER A 236 9.51 0.00 -21.15
N GLU A 237 8.37 0.67 -21.34
CA GLU A 237 8.12 2.02 -20.83
C GLU A 237 7.36 2.04 -19.50
N LEU A 238 6.60 0.98 -19.14
CA LEU A 238 5.78 0.88 -17.95
C LEU A 238 6.35 -0.04 -16.85
N ASP A 239 7.41 -0.78 -17.16
CA ASP A 239 8.32 -1.54 -16.25
C ASP A 239 7.58 -2.40 -15.17
N GLY A 240 6.60 -3.21 -15.60
CA GLY A 240 5.98 -4.22 -14.74
C GLY A 240 5.06 -3.71 -13.64
N ILE A 241 4.85 -2.41 -13.52
CA ILE A 241 3.89 -1.85 -12.56
C ILE A 241 2.47 -2.10 -13.09
N VAL A 242 1.81 -3.13 -12.55
CA VAL A 242 0.51 -3.62 -13.06
C VAL A 242 -0.54 -2.53 -13.20
N GLY A 243 -0.57 -1.54 -12.31
CA GLY A 243 -1.51 -0.42 -12.41
C GLY A 243 -1.32 0.40 -13.69
N TRP A 244 -0.08 0.62 -14.15
CA TRP A 244 0.19 1.32 -15.41
C TRP A 244 -0.16 0.47 -16.62
N LEU A 245 0.10 -0.86 -16.56
CA LEU A 245 -0.30 -1.80 -17.61
C LEU A 245 -1.83 -1.86 -17.77
N VAL A 246 -2.58 -1.82 -16.66
CA VAL A 246 -4.05 -1.74 -16.64
C VAL A 246 -4.53 -0.46 -17.34
N TYR A 247 -3.96 0.71 -16.97
CA TYR A 247 -4.31 1.97 -17.61
C TYR A 247 -4.02 1.96 -19.11
N PHE A 248 -2.86 1.42 -19.51
CA PHE A 248 -2.49 1.29 -20.91
C PHE A 248 -3.50 0.40 -21.66
N GLY A 249 -3.74 -0.82 -21.19
CA GLY A 249 -4.65 -1.75 -21.84
C GLY A 249 -6.06 -1.19 -22.02
N ARG A 250 -6.55 -0.47 -21.00
CA ARG A 250 -7.86 0.20 -21.08
C ARG A 250 -7.91 1.31 -22.14
N LEU A 251 -6.91 2.19 -22.15
CA LEU A 251 -6.90 3.34 -23.07
C LEU A 251 -6.53 2.91 -24.50
N TYR A 252 -5.75 1.86 -24.67
CA TYR A 252 -5.34 1.40 -25.99
C TYR A 252 -6.53 1.01 -26.89
N VAL A 253 -7.58 0.45 -26.31
CA VAL A 253 -8.81 0.08 -27.05
C VAL A 253 -9.44 1.29 -27.77
N GLU A 254 -9.34 2.46 -27.16
CA GLU A 254 -9.96 3.70 -27.67
C GLU A 254 -8.97 4.53 -28.51
N LYS A 255 -7.68 4.53 -28.17
CA LYS A 255 -6.69 5.49 -28.63
C LYS A 255 -5.48 4.86 -29.37
N GLY A 256 -5.40 3.53 -29.44
CA GLY A 256 -4.26 2.86 -30.04
C GLY A 256 -2.94 3.25 -29.33
N MET A 257 -1.91 3.52 -30.11
CA MET A 257 -0.56 3.84 -29.58
C MET A 257 -0.49 5.15 -28.79
N ASP A 258 -1.39 6.10 -29.03
CA ASP A 258 -1.42 7.36 -28.27
C ASP A 258 -1.74 7.13 -26.79
N ALA A 259 -2.34 5.97 -26.46
CA ALA A 259 -2.61 5.56 -25.08
C ALA A 259 -1.34 5.54 -24.21
N LEU A 260 -0.18 5.16 -24.78
CA LEU A 260 1.06 5.07 -24.02
C LEU A 260 1.54 6.43 -23.53
N ASP A 261 1.51 7.45 -24.39
CA ASP A 261 1.89 8.81 -24.02
C ASP A 261 0.88 9.43 -23.05
N GLU A 262 -0.41 9.11 -23.19
CA GLU A 262 -1.43 9.56 -22.27
C GLU A 262 -1.28 8.93 -20.87
N VAL A 263 -0.98 7.62 -20.78
CA VAL A 263 -0.69 6.95 -19.51
C VAL A 263 0.52 7.56 -18.83
N LYS A 264 1.60 7.84 -19.58
CA LYS A 264 2.78 8.50 -19.03
C LYS A 264 2.46 9.91 -18.53
N ALA A 265 1.76 10.71 -19.31
CA ALA A 265 1.35 12.05 -18.89
C ALA A 265 0.45 12.03 -17.65
N LEU A 266 -0.50 11.09 -17.57
CA LEU A 266 -1.36 10.89 -16.41
C LEU A 266 -0.51 10.45 -15.19
N GLY A 267 0.35 9.45 -15.39
CA GLY A 267 1.19 8.90 -14.34
C GLY A 267 2.14 9.95 -13.76
N VAL A 268 2.79 10.74 -14.61
CA VAL A 268 3.67 11.84 -14.18
C VAL A 268 2.89 12.88 -13.37
N ARG A 269 1.67 13.27 -13.79
CA ARG A 269 0.84 14.18 -12.97
C ARG A 269 0.48 13.62 -11.60
N MET A 270 0.20 12.31 -11.53
CA MET A 270 -0.11 11.65 -10.25
C MET A 270 1.12 11.62 -9.32
N VAL A 271 2.27 11.18 -9.80
CA VAL A 271 3.47 11.07 -8.98
C VAL A 271 4.08 12.43 -8.62
N LYS A 272 3.88 13.48 -9.41
CA LYS A 272 4.34 14.84 -9.06
C LYS A 272 3.76 15.31 -7.72
N ARG A 273 2.49 15.03 -7.44
CA ARG A 273 1.87 15.37 -6.14
C ARG A 273 2.53 14.60 -4.98
N GLU A 274 2.84 13.32 -5.21
CA GLU A 274 3.54 12.49 -4.22
C GLU A 274 4.97 12.99 -3.99
N LEU A 275 5.66 13.38 -5.05
CA LEU A 275 7.02 13.93 -4.99
C LEU A 275 7.08 15.28 -4.27
N ASP A 276 6.10 16.16 -4.47
CA ASP A 276 6.05 17.45 -3.77
C ASP A 276 5.97 17.25 -2.25
N GLU A 277 5.20 16.28 -1.77
CA GLU A 277 5.12 15.93 -0.35
C GLU A 277 6.45 15.36 0.19
N VAL A 278 7.15 14.60 -0.63
CA VAL A 278 8.45 14.02 -0.26
C VAL A 278 9.54 15.09 -0.25
N PHE A 279 9.59 15.95 -1.26
CA PHE A 279 10.60 16.99 -1.37
C PHE A 279 10.48 18.06 -0.28
N ALA A 280 9.28 18.24 0.29
CA ALA A 280 9.09 19.11 1.46
C ALA A 280 9.84 18.59 2.72
N ARG A 281 10.22 17.31 2.78
CA ARG A 281 10.91 16.70 3.94
C ARG A 281 12.42 16.88 3.92
N SER A 282 13.04 17.00 2.75
CA SER A 282 14.47 17.29 2.58
C SER A 282 14.73 18.03 1.27
N PRO A 283 15.50 19.12 1.29
CA PRO A 283 15.86 19.85 0.08
C PRO A 283 16.74 19.02 -0.88
N TYR A 284 17.36 17.92 -0.39
CA TYR A 284 18.27 17.10 -1.16
C TYR A 284 17.60 15.95 -1.89
N TYR A 285 16.37 15.53 -1.49
CA TYR A 285 15.68 14.41 -2.14
C TYR A 285 15.50 14.62 -3.64
N ARG A 286 15.14 15.84 -4.06
CA ARG A 286 15.01 16.18 -5.48
C ARG A 286 16.30 15.95 -6.26
N TYR A 287 17.44 16.38 -5.73
CA TYR A 287 18.74 16.24 -6.39
C TYR A 287 19.20 14.78 -6.43
N ILE A 288 19.00 14.04 -5.34
CA ILE A 288 19.30 12.61 -5.25
C ILE A 288 18.49 11.83 -6.30
N MET A 289 17.19 12.04 -6.35
CA MET A 289 16.31 11.37 -7.30
C MET A 289 16.61 11.80 -8.74
N LYS A 290 16.93 13.06 -8.99
CA LYS A 290 17.34 13.53 -10.33
C LYS A 290 18.64 12.88 -10.78
N ALA A 291 19.63 12.72 -9.88
CA ALA A 291 20.86 11.98 -10.18
C ALA A 291 20.58 10.55 -10.63
N ILE A 292 19.75 9.83 -9.86
CA ILE A 292 19.39 8.43 -10.16
C ILE A 292 18.59 8.35 -11.46
N ALA A 293 17.63 9.26 -11.68
CA ALA A 293 16.83 9.31 -12.91
C ALA A 293 17.69 9.50 -14.16
N THR A 294 18.66 10.43 -14.09
CA THR A 294 19.53 10.77 -15.21
C THR A 294 20.50 9.64 -15.56
N LEU A 295 21.04 8.95 -14.55
CA LEU A 295 21.99 7.86 -14.74
C LEU A 295 21.29 6.48 -14.97
N GLY A 296 19.97 6.39 -14.73
CA GLY A 296 19.21 5.13 -14.75
C GLY A 296 19.46 4.28 -13.51
N LYS A 297 20.74 3.99 -13.21
CA LYS A 297 21.25 3.40 -11.96
C LYS A 297 22.44 4.21 -11.49
N ALA A 298 22.55 4.44 -10.18
CA ALA A 298 23.61 5.29 -9.64
C ALA A 298 24.19 4.72 -8.34
N ARG A 299 25.51 4.70 -8.23
CA ARG A 299 26.20 4.40 -6.99
C ARG A 299 26.20 5.61 -6.08
N TRP A 300 26.39 5.37 -4.79
CA TRP A 300 26.43 6.42 -3.77
C TRP A 300 27.35 7.59 -4.15
N ARG A 301 28.55 7.29 -4.69
CA ARG A 301 29.52 8.32 -5.10
C ARG A 301 28.99 9.19 -6.25
N ASN A 302 28.40 8.59 -7.27
CA ASN A 302 27.84 9.34 -8.41
C ASN A 302 26.71 10.28 -7.95
N ILE A 303 25.89 9.82 -6.99
CA ILE A 303 24.82 10.63 -6.41
C ILE A 303 25.39 11.80 -5.64
N MET A 304 26.42 11.58 -4.80
CA MET A 304 27.09 12.62 -4.05
C MET A 304 27.68 13.69 -5.00
N ASP A 305 28.44 13.25 -6.02
CA ASP A 305 29.09 14.14 -6.98
C ASP A 305 28.05 15.00 -7.74
N TYR A 306 26.93 14.37 -8.15
CA TYR A 306 25.83 15.09 -8.79
C TYR A 306 25.19 16.13 -7.87
N VAL A 307 24.87 15.76 -6.63
CA VAL A 307 24.27 16.68 -5.65
C VAL A 307 25.23 17.86 -5.35
N MET A 308 26.51 17.58 -5.21
CA MET A 308 27.51 18.63 -5.01
C MET A 308 27.60 19.60 -6.22
N ALA A 309 27.58 19.05 -7.43
CA ALA A 309 27.62 19.86 -8.65
C ALA A 309 26.40 20.78 -8.78
N GLN A 310 25.21 20.27 -8.41
CA GLN A 310 23.96 21.01 -8.51
C GLN A 310 23.75 22.04 -7.39
N THR A 311 24.24 21.75 -6.19
CA THR A 311 23.97 22.59 -5.01
C THR A 311 25.13 23.54 -4.67
N GLY A 312 26.33 23.33 -5.24
CA GLY A 312 27.55 24.02 -4.87
C GLY A 312 28.01 23.75 -3.43
N ARG A 313 27.40 22.78 -2.74
CA ARG A 313 27.68 22.46 -1.33
C ARG A 313 28.18 21.04 -1.17
N ARG A 314 29.23 20.87 -0.40
CA ARG A 314 29.71 19.56 0.01
C ARG A 314 28.85 19.07 1.19
N LEU A 315 28.01 18.07 0.94
CA LEU A 315 27.22 17.43 1.99
C LEU A 315 28.07 16.42 2.77
N THR A 316 27.67 16.16 4.01
CA THR A 316 28.30 15.09 4.78
C THR A 316 27.83 13.71 4.26
N ASN A 317 28.70 12.70 4.39
CA ASN A 317 28.35 11.32 4.03
C ASN A 317 27.11 10.84 4.79
N ALA A 318 26.99 11.26 6.06
CA ALA A 318 25.83 10.92 6.89
C ALA A 318 24.51 11.49 6.33
N THR A 319 24.50 12.70 5.80
CA THR A 319 23.30 13.33 5.22
C THR A 319 22.83 12.56 3.99
N ILE A 320 23.71 12.29 3.03
CA ILE A 320 23.34 11.56 1.81
C ILE A 320 22.88 10.12 2.15
N SER A 321 23.61 9.44 3.04
CA SER A 321 23.26 8.05 3.41
C SER A 321 21.92 7.98 4.12
N ARG A 322 21.60 8.93 5.01
CA ARG A 322 20.30 9.04 5.67
C ARG A 322 19.20 9.30 4.65
N ASP A 323 19.41 10.24 3.74
CA ASP A 323 18.41 10.64 2.75
C ASP A 323 18.14 9.51 1.74
N LEU A 324 19.16 8.77 1.31
CA LEU A 324 19.01 7.56 0.51
C LEU A 324 18.22 6.48 1.27
N LYS A 325 18.56 6.22 2.54
CA LYS A 325 17.83 5.27 3.38
C LYS A 325 16.35 5.64 3.50
N ASN A 326 16.04 6.93 3.67
CA ASN A 326 14.67 7.40 3.75
C ASN A 326 13.91 7.24 2.43
N LEU A 327 14.53 7.54 1.28
CA LEU A 327 13.91 7.35 -0.03
C LEU A 327 13.63 5.87 -0.32
N VAL A 328 14.52 4.95 0.12
CA VAL A 328 14.28 3.51 0.09
C VAL A 328 13.09 3.14 0.99
N LYS A 329 13.06 3.63 2.24
CA LYS A 329 11.94 3.38 3.17
C LYS A 329 10.59 3.85 2.62
N MET A 330 10.58 4.96 1.89
CA MET A 330 9.38 5.50 1.25
C MET A 330 9.01 4.81 -0.07
N GLY A 331 9.80 3.83 -0.54
CA GLY A 331 9.51 3.05 -1.74
C GLY A 331 9.68 3.79 -3.07
N PHE A 332 10.44 4.90 -3.11
CA PHE A 332 10.73 5.63 -4.36
C PHE A 332 11.93 5.06 -5.11
N ILE A 333 12.91 4.61 -4.36
CA ILE A 333 14.11 3.98 -4.91
C ILE A 333 14.35 2.63 -4.23
N GLU A 334 15.02 1.74 -4.91
CA GLU A 334 15.54 0.50 -4.32
C GLU A 334 17.06 0.46 -4.42
N ARG A 335 17.66 -0.35 -3.56
CA ARG A 335 19.09 -0.62 -3.59
C ARG A 335 19.32 -2.04 -4.11
N GLN A 336 20.09 -2.14 -5.19
CA GLN A 336 20.55 -3.39 -5.79
C GLN A 336 22.08 -3.46 -5.68
N GLY A 337 22.58 -4.21 -4.70
CA GLY A 337 24.02 -4.23 -4.38
C GLY A 337 24.52 -2.87 -3.89
N ASP A 338 25.39 -2.21 -4.68
CA ASP A 338 25.92 -0.87 -4.41
C ASP A 338 25.26 0.24 -5.24
N GLU A 339 24.26 -0.10 -6.04
CA GLU A 339 23.53 0.83 -6.92
C GLU A 339 22.11 1.09 -6.42
N TYR A 340 21.60 2.28 -6.75
CA TYR A 340 20.23 2.71 -6.50
C TYR A 340 19.52 2.93 -7.83
N ARG A 341 18.25 2.54 -7.91
CA ARG A 341 17.38 2.82 -9.04
C ARG A 341 16.01 3.32 -8.58
N ILE A 342 15.35 4.11 -9.41
CA ILE A 342 13.93 4.48 -9.22
C ILE A 342 13.08 3.27 -9.60
N ILE A 343 12.06 2.97 -8.76
CA ILE A 343 11.22 1.78 -8.94
C ILE A 343 10.10 2.05 -9.95
N ASP A 344 9.36 3.18 -9.79
CA ASP A 344 8.24 3.53 -10.66
C ASP A 344 8.73 4.37 -11.84
N PRO A 345 8.56 3.92 -13.11
CA PRO A 345 8.99 4.66 -14.29
C PRO A 345 8.36 6.04 -14.39
N MET A 346 7.15 6.25 -13.88
CA MET A 346 6.50 7.58 -13.89
C MET A 346 7.24 8.58 -13.00
N VAL A 347 7.83 8.11 -11.91
CA VAL A 347 8.70 8.92 -11.07
C VAL A 347 9.97 9.32 -11.85
N ARG A 348 10.55 8.38 -12.61
CA ARG A 348 11.71 8.67 -13.45
C ARG A 348 11.38 9.71 -14.51
N TYR A 349 10.28 9.55 -15.25
CA TYR A 349 9.83 10.53 -16.25
C TYR A 349 9.58 11.91 -15.63
N ALA A 350 8.91 11.98 -14.48
CA ALA A 350 8.71 13.22 -13.76
C ALA A 350 10.04 13.92 -13.38
N MET A 351 11.02 13.14 -12.94
CA MET A 351 12.35 13.67 -12.58
C MET A 351 13.14 14.15 -13.77
N LEU A 352 12.98 13.54 -14.94
CA LEU A 352 13.64 13.97 -16.18
C LEU A 352 12.99 15.21 -16.79
N GLY A 353 11.78 15.55 -16.36
CA GLY A 353 11.00 16.68 -16.91
C GLY A 353 10.26 16.28 -18.19
N GLU A 354 10.07 14.98 -18.42
CA GLU A 354 9.25 14.42 -19.47
C GLU A 354 7.77 14.52 -19.05
N TYR A 355 6.87 14.95 -19.97
CA TYR A 355 5.41 15.12 -19.78
C TYR A 355 4.96 16.22 -18.81
#